data_7a8255408262cfd91a37985726dc5805
#
_entry.id   7a8255408262cfd91a37985726dc5805
#
_cell.length_a   1.000
_cell.length_b   1.000
_cell.length_c   1.000
_cell.angle_alpha   90.00
_cell.angle_beta   90.00
_cell.angle_gamma   90.00
#
_symmetry.space_group_name_H-M   'P 1'
#
loop_
_entity.id
_entity.type
_entity.pdbx_description
1 polymer ?
#
loop_
_entity_poly.entity_id
_entity_poly.type
_entity_poly.pdbx_seq_one_letter_code
_entity_poly.pdbx_strand_id
1 'polypeptide(L)'
;VASPVPTREEVEILLETGSASKLPPDSVTVREIPDIPVRERLRPCCAFGSELRASIAGRIPLPGYRIPNLLGADELGPHTYDSGTFSATSDGRASPGFAVERNGLVYTCRGGFIDTAHVRDYVDWALFLAAQIGRRATDGGEIVLPDEGGRRRVIVRPLPAEIVERFGFRTSVTALAQWLAFQLSIWHELATWFGWSSLPGFSERASAFSPEDLYSNMLGTKLMLAIVHQYAASSESIYNRAVDGWFKRALELLGPVPRGLGNDVTRALDGLWWDATRRLPDPKLVQRRYFEIGDPIRPWLAPDSRLPESVRSALDAACGGDRAPVVFTNRSRPRGVTLSDYVSLEIEVDDALAQQEPFASRGRRLTQSDFPELVAVVREQARAELGPRVDRPD
;
A
#
# COMPACT_ATOMS: atom_id res chain seq x y z
N VAL A 1 12.35 25.84 9.80
CA VAL A 1 12.05 24.59 9.09
C VAL A 1 11.65 23.58 10.15
N ALA A 2 10.39 23.10 10.14
CA ALA A 2 9.93 22.08 11.07
C ALA A 2 10.82 20.83 10.95
N SER A 3 11.06 20.16 12.10
CA SER A 3 11.78 18.89 12.09
C SER A 3 11.02 17.90 11.22
N PRO A 4 11.66 17.20 10.29
CA PRO A 4 10.99 16.19 9.46
C PRO A 4 10.58 14.93 10.26
N VAL A 5 10.91 14.87 11.54
CA VAL A 5 10.60 13.75 12.43
C VAL A 5 9.38 14.11 13.27
N PRO A 6 8.24 13.44 13.08
CA PRO A 6 7.04 13.70 13.87
C PRO A 6 7.21 13.26 15.32
N THR A 7 6.39 13.84 16.20
CA THR A 7 6.19 13.35 17.55
C THR A 7 5.32 12.09 17.55
N ARG A 8 5.39 11.31 18.62
CA ARG A 8 4.52 10.14 18.79
C ARG A 8 3.03 10.53 18.76
N GLU A 9 2.66 11.62 19.43
CA GLU A 9 1.28 12.12 19.50
C GLU A 9 0.73 12.49 18.11
N GLU A 10 1.55 13.14 17.26
CA GLU A 10 1.14 13.48 15.89
C GLU A 10 0.82 12.23 15.08
N VAL A 11 1.62 11.17 15.25
CA VAL A 11 1.37 9.90 14.54
C VAL A 11 0.16 9.17 15.11
N GLU A 12 -0.04 9.14 16.42
CA GLU A 12 -1.24 8.60 17.07
C GLU A 12 -2.50 9.29 16.54
N ILE A 13 -2.49 10.61 16.51
CA ILE A 13 -3.61 11.39 15.94
C ILE A 13 -3.85 11.01 14.48
N LEU A 14 -2.81 10.91 13.66
CA LEU A 14 -2.93 10.57 12.25
C LEU A 14 -3.52 9.16 12.05
N LEU A 15 -2.99 8.17 12.74
CA LEU A 15 -3.38 6.77 12.54
C LEU A 15 -4.75 6.45 13.13
N GLU A 16 -5.05 6.95 14.32
CA GLU A 16 -6.30 6.64 15.03
C GLU A 16 -7.49 7.48 14.55
N THR A 17 -7.28 8.77 14.28
CA THR A 17 -8.38 9.66 13.91
C THR A 17 -8.57 9.79 12.41
N GLY A 18 -7.55 9.49 11.62
CA GLY A 18 -7.55 9.71 10.16
C GLY A 18 -7.82 11.17 9.79
N SER A 19 -7.71 12.08 10.75
CA SER A 19 -8.11 13.48 10.57
C SER A 19 -6.89 14.37 10.59
N ALA A 20 -6.54 14.90 9.44
CA ALA A 20 -5.63 16.04 9.32
C ALA A 20 -6.20 17.32 9.97
N SER A 21 -7.45 17.32 10.44
CA SER A 21 -8.12 18.49 10.99
C SER A 21 -7.56 18.98 12.33
N LYS A 22 -6.68 18.21 12.98
CA LYS A 22 -5.94 18.65 14.17
C LYS A 22 -4.50 19.11 13.86
N LEU A 23 -4.08 19.01 12.60
CA LEU A 23 -2.83 19.61 12.16
C LEU A 23 -3.03 21.12 11.96
N PRO A 24 -1.96 21.93 12.04
CA PRO A 24 -2.09 23.40 12.00
C PRO A 24 -2.88 23.88 10.78
N PRO A 25 -3.64 24.99 10.91
CA PRO A 25 -4.51 25.48 9.85
C PRO A 25 -3.76 25.82 8.57
N ASP A 26 -4.44 25.67 7.45
CA ASP A 26 -3.96 25.91 6.10
C ASP A 26 -3.49 27.36 5.89
N SER A 27 -2.21 27.63 6.01
CA SER A 27 -1.62 28.92 5.63
C SER A 27 -0.98 28.91 4.24
N VAL A 28 -0.81 27.73 3.63
CA VAL A 28 -0.09 27.52 2.37
C VAL A 28 -0.89 26.63 1.41
N THR A 29 -0.86 26.96 0.13
CA THR A 29 -1.62 26.22 -0.88
C THR A 29 -0.88 25.00 -1.38
N VAL A 30 -1.62 23.92 -1.77
CA VAL A 30 -1.05 22.71 -2.38
C VAL A 30 -0.28 23.00 -3.68
N ARG A 31 -0.50 24.19 -4.27
CA ARG A 31 0.29 24.65 -5.42
C ARG A 31 1.79 24.72 -5.15
N GLU A 32 2.20 24.71 -3.89
CA GLU A 32 3.61 24.65 -3.47
C GLU A 32 4.18 23.22 -3.43
N ILE A 33 3.38 22.18 -3.65
CA ILE A 33 3.92 20.85 -3.86
C ILE A 33 4.66 20.89 -5.20
N PRO A 34 5.96 20.53 -5.21
CA PRO A 34 6.76 20.57 -6.45
C PRO A 34 6.14 19.66 -7.52
N ASP A 35 6.50 19.92 -8.76
CA ASP A 35 6.12 19.04 -9.85
C ASP A 35 6.89 17.73 -9.73
N ILE A 36 6.27 16.78 -9.05
CA ILE A 36 6.83 15.44 -8.88
C ILE A 36 6.40 14.63 -10.10
N PRO A 37 7.35 14.06 -10.87
CA PRO A 37 7.01 13.23 -12.02
C PRO A 37 6.25 11.99 -11.54
N VAL A 38 5.36 11.47 -12.39
CA VAL A 38 4.67 10.20 -12.09
C VAL A 38 5.70 9.07 -12.02
N ARG A 39 5.52 8.16 -11.06
CA ARG A 39 6.31 6.93 -11.05
C ARG A 39 5.81 6.00 -12.16
N GLU A 40 6.70 5.61 -13.04
CA GLU A 40 6.38 4.68 -14.12
C GLU A 40 6.26 3.24 -13.64
N ARG A 41 6.92 2.91 -12.53
CA ARG A 41 6.96 1.55 -11.98
C ARG A 41 6.74 1.55 -10.48
N LEU A 42 6.01 0.54 -10.01
CA LEU A 42 5.90 0.24 -8.59
C LEU A 42 7.18 -0.44 -8.08
N ARG A 43 7.42 -0.36 -6.78
CA ARG A 43 8.45 -1.17 -6.13
C ARG A 43 8.04 -2.65 -6.23
N PRO A 44 8.99 -3.61 -6.34
CA PRO A 44 8.61 -5.02 -6.33
C PRO A 44 7.85 -5.35 -5.05
N CYS A 45 6.71 -5.97 -5.21
CA CYS A 45 5.92 -6.49 -4.11
C CYS A 45 6.68 -7.60 -3.38
N CYS A 46 6.64 -7.58 -2.05
CA CYS A 46 7.21 -8.61 -1.21
C CYS A 46 6.20 -9.75 -1.06
N ALA A 47 6.29 -10.79 -1.87
CA ALA A 47 5.40 -11.93 -1.71
C ALA A 47 5.45 -12.50 -0.28
N PHE A 48 4.30 -12.81 0.29
CA PHE A 48 4.17 -13.30 1.65
C PHE A 48 4.85 -14.66 1.87
N GLY A 49 5.61 -14.78 2.94
CA GLY A 49 6.32 -15.99 3.34
C GLY A 49 7.69 -15.69 3.94
N SER A 50 8.46 -16.72 4.27
CA SER A 50 9.83 -16.61 4.81
C SER A 50 10.81 -17.35 3.93
N GLU A 51 11.91 -16.72 3.56
CA GLU A 51 12.97 -17.32 2.73
C GLU A 51 12.39 -18.03 1.49
N LEU A 52 11.66 -17.28 0.70
CA LEU A 52 10.91 -17.79 -0.44
C LEU A 52 11.83 -18.45 -1.47
N ARG A 53 11.37 -19.55 -2.02
CA ARG A 53 12.01 -20.23 -3.15
C ARG A 53 11.45 -19.71 -4.46
N ALA A 54 12.28 -19.62 -5.49
CA ALA A 54 11.87 -19.19 -6.81
C ALA A 54 12.13 -20.27 -7.88
N SER A 55 11.40 -20.15 -9.00
CA SER A 55 11.60 -20.92 -10.22
C SER A 55 11.66 -19.99 -11.41
N ILE A 56 12.54 -20.27 -12.38
CA ILE A 56 12.56 -19.56 -13.66
C ILE A 56 11.36 -20.00 -14.48
N ALA A 57 10.59 -19.04 -14.97
CA ALA A 57 9.38 -19.28 -15.77
C ALA A 57 8.39 -20.26 -15.11
N GLY A 58 8.37 -20.34 -13.76
CA GLY A 58 7.51 -21.25 -13.02
C GLY A 58 7.85 -22.75 -13.15
N ARG A 59 8.91 -23.12 -13.86
CA ARG A 59 9.23 -24.52 -14.18
C ARG A 59 10.59 -24.98 -13.69
N ILE A 60 11.62 -24.17 -13.82
CA ILE A 60 13.00 -24.54 -13.48
C ILE A 60 13.33 -24.05 -12.08
N PRO A 61 13.46 -24.92 -11.06
CA PRO A 61 13.84 -24.51 -9.72
C PRO A 61 15.20 -23.80 -9.71
N LEU A 62 15.34 -22.73 -8.92
CA LEU A 62 16.62 -22.11 -8.58
C LEU A 62 17.15 -22.75 -7.29
N PRO A 63 18.03 -23.78 -7.38
CA PRO A 63 18.52 -24.47 -6.20
C PRO A 63 19.35 -23.54 -5.32
N GLY A 64 19.13 -23.59 -4.00
CA GLY A 64 19.91 -22.82 -3.03
C GLY A 64 19.59 -21.33 -2.96
N TYR A 65 18.83 -20.76 -3.93
CA TYR A 65 18.44 -19.37 -3.89
C TYR A 65 17.22 -19.18 -2.97
N ARG A 66 17.33 -18.20 -2.07
CA ARG A 66 16.28 -17.79 -1.15
C ARG A 66 16.08 -16.28 -1.25
N ILE A 67 14.85 -15.84 -1.21
CA ILE A 67 14.49 -14.41 -1.18
C ILE A 67 14.26 -14.04 0.28
N PRO A 68 15.17 -13.28 0.92
CA PRO A 68 15.00 -12.83 2.29
C PRO A 68 14.07 -11.60 2.27
N ASN A 69 12.80 -11.81 2.50
CA ASN A 69 11.78 -10.77 2.44
C ASN A 69 11.35 -10.22 3.81
N LEU A 70 11.77 -10.82 4.92
CA LEU A 70 11.53 -10.30 6.27
C LEU A 70 12.66 -9.36 6.70
N LEU A 71 12.29 -8.22 7.28
CA LEU A 71 13.21 -7.20 7.81
C LEU A 71 12.86 -6.83 9.26
N GLY A 72 13.85 -6.36 10.00
CA GLY A 72 13.65 -5.54 11.18
C GLY A 72 13.37 -4.08 10.76
N ALA A 73 12.69 -3.33 11.58
CA ALA A 73 12.43 -1.91 11.31
C ALA A 73 13.72 -1.07 11.24
N ASP A 74 14.80 -1.54 11.88
CA ASP A 74 16.13 -0.94 11.88
C ASP A 74 16.95 -1.25 10.62
N GLU A 75 16.47 -2.23 9.81
CA GLU A 75 17.14 -2.63 8.58
C GLU A 75 16.60 -1.89 7.34
N LEU A 76 15.55 -1.07 7.49
CA LEU A 76 14.98 -0.31 6.39
C LEU A 76 15.99 0.72 5.86
N GLY A 77 16.18 0.73 4.55
CA GLY A 77 16.94 1.78 3.88
C GLY A 77 16.14 3.08 3.78
N PRO A 78 16.80 4.20 3.46
CA PRO A 78 16.14 5.49 3.31
C PRO A 78 15.16 5.47 2.14
N HIS A 79 14.05 6.22 2.30
CA HIS A 79 13.10 6.43 1.22
C HIS A 79 13.74 7.21 0.09
N THR A 80 13.45 6.81 -1.13
CA THR A 80 13.89 7.49 -2.35
C THR A 80 12.70 7.66 -3.27
N TYR A 81 12.24 8.90 -3.44
CA TYR A 81 11.35 9.19 -4.56
C TYR A 81 12.18 9.06 -5.83
N ASP A 82 11.97 7.97 -6.53
CA ASP A 82 12.63 7.73 -7.79
C ASP A 82 11.68 8.08 -8.93
N SER A 83 12.09 8.95 -9.81
CA SER A 83 11.36 9.41 -11.01
C SER A 83 11.13 8.29 -12.04
N GLY A 84 10.85 7.07 -11.61
CA GLY A 84 10.52 5.92 -12.45
C GLY A 84 11.70 5.06 -12.86
N THR A 85 12.93 5.44 -12.60
CA THR A 85 14.04 4.52 -12.64
C THR A 85 13.99 3.70 -11.35
N PHE A 86 13.20 2.66 -11.38
CA PHE A 86 13.37 1.57 -10.44
C PHE A 86 14.85 1.21 -10.47
N SER A 87 15.59 1.63 -9.47
CA SER A 87 16.96 1.20 -9.39
C SER A 87 16.90 -0.32 -9.20
N ALA A 88 17.54 -1.04 -10.09
CA ALA A 88 17.70 -2.48 -10.01
C ALA A 88 18.41 -2.93 -8.70
N THR A 89 18.43 -2.08 -7.70
CA THR A 89 19.11 -2.15 -6.43
C THR A 89 18.24 -2.65 -5.31
N SER A 90 17.04 -3.16 -5.61
CA SER A 90 16.31 -4.01 -4.67
C SER A 90 17.14 -5.19 -4.16
N ASP A 91 18.23 -5.52 -4.84
CA ASP A 91 19.22 -6.54 -4.44
C ASP A 91 20.36 -6.01 -3.54
N GLY A 92 20.28 -4.78 -3.08
CA GLY A 92 21.28 -4.19 -2.21
C GLY A 92 22.52 -3.65 -2.90
N ARG A 93 22.55 -3.58 -4.23
CA ARG A 93 23.66 -2.98 -4.98
C ARG A 93 23.34 -1.54 -5.31
N ALA A 94 23.73 -0.64 -4.41
CA ALA A 94 23.73 0.77 -4.71
C ALA A 94 24.60 1.04 -5.94
N SER A 95 24.08 1.75 -6.93
CA SER A 95 24.96 2.50 -7.82
C SER A 95 25.79 3.44 -6.97
N PRO A 96 27.09 3.61 -7.24
CA PRO A 96 27.92 4.48 -6.42
C PRO A 96 27.30 5.86 -6.31
N GLY A 97 26.90 6.24 -5.09
CA GLY A 97 26.32 7.56 -4.79
C GLY A 97 24.83 7.57 -4.44
N PHE A 98 24.08 6.45 -4.55
CA PHE A 98 22.68 6.39 -4.17
C PHE A 98 22.49 5.53 -2.91
N ALA A 99 21.73 6.06 -1.96
CA ALA A 99 21.28 5.28 -0.81
C ALA A 99 20.33 4.16 -1.29
N VAL A 100 20.54 2.94 -0.79
CA VAL A 100 19.73 1.79 -1.19
C VAL A 100 18.46 1.75 -0.35
N GLU A 101 17.32 1.89 -1.00
CA GLU A 101 16.05 1.60 -0.38
C GLU A 101 15.93 0.09 -0.15
N ARG A 102 15.83 -0.32 1.11
CA ARG A 102 15.58 -1.73 1.46
C ARG A 102 14.12 -1.87 1.84
N ASN A 103 13.44 -2.76 1.13
CA ASN A 103 12.03 -3.07 1.35
C ASN A 103 11.86 -4.55 1.71
N GLY A 104 10.81 -4.83 2.47
CA GLY A 104 10.46 -6.16 2.92
C GLY A 104 9.25 -6.14 3.84
N LEU A 105 8.94 -7.29 4.41
CA LEU A 105 7.88 -7.43 5.40
C LEU A 105 8.43 -7.20 6.81
N VAL A 106 7.78 -6.33 7.57
CA VAL A 106 8.04 -6.10 8.99
C VAL A 106 6.84 -6.58 9.79
N TYR A 107 7.02 -7.51 10.73
CA TYR A 107 5.94 -7.88 11.64
C TYR A 107 5.85 -6.88 12.80
N THR A 108 4.63 -6.47 13.12
CA THR A 108 4.34 -5.52 14.19
C THR A 108 3.25 -6.05 15.12
N CYS A 109 3.30 -5.66 16.40
CA CYS A 109 2.37 -6.11 17.45
C CYS A 109 0.91 -5.71 17.16
N ARG A 110 0.71 -4.54 16.57
CA ARG A 110 -0.61 -3.89 16.42
C ARG A 110 -1.07 -3.72 14.96
N GLY A 111 -0.16 -3.91 14.00
CA GLY A 111 -0.43 -3.77 12.57
C GLY A 111 -0.28 -5.09 11.78
N GLY A 112 0.14 -6.18 12.45
CA GLY A 112 0.49 -7.41 11.74
C GLY A 112 1.70 -7.22 10.83
N PHE A 113 1.70 -7.85 9.67
CA PHE A 113 2.74 -7.64 8.67
C PHE A 113 2.53 -6.31 7.94
N ILE A 114 3.61 -5.59 7.74
CA ILE A 114 3.66 -4.36 6.95
C ILE A 114 4.60 -4.59 5.76
N ASP A 115 4.08 -4.48 4.55
CA ASP A 115 4.91 -4.41 3.35
C ASP A 115 5.42 -2.98 3.17
N THR A 116 6.70 -2.82 3.34
CA THR A 116 7.33 -1.49 3.32
C THR A 116 7.44 -0.90 1.91
N ALA A 117 7.44 -1.74 0.88
CA ALA A 117 7.37 -1.30 -0.51
C ALA A 117 6.01 -0.68 -0.81
N HIS A 118 4.93 -1.36 -0.40
CA HIS A 118 3.55 -0.87 -0.54
C HIS A 118 3.33 0.45 0.21
N VAL A 119 3.79 0.57 1.46
CA VAL A 119 3.71 1.85 2.19
C VAL A 119 4.37 2.97 1.39
N ARG A 120 5.57 2.74 0.86
CA ARG A 120 6.34 3.73 0.11
C ARG A 120 5.72 4.05 -1.25
N ASP A 121 5.18 3.06 -1.93
CA ASP A 121 4.49 3.30 -3.20
C ASP A 121 3.26 4.16 -3.01
N TYR A 122 2.47 3.89 -1.98
CA TYR A 122 1.21 4.61 -1.81
C TYR A 122 1.35 5.97 -1.11
N VAL A 123 2.43 6.24 -0.40
CA VAL A 123 2.76 7.61 -0.01
C VAL A 123 3.16 8.44 -1.23
N ASP A 124 3.94 7.87 -2.15
CA ASP A 124 4.38 8.53 -3.39
C ASP A 124 3.21 8.78 -4.34
N TRP A 125 2.37 7.78 -4.60
CA TRP A 125 1.16 7.93 -5.41
C TRP A 125 0.20 8.99 -4.85
N ALA A 126 -0.03 8.97 -3.54
CA ALA A 126 -0.91 9.94 -2.91
C ALA A 126 -0.35 11.37 -3.02
N LEU A 127 0.96 11.57 -2.90
CA LEU A 127 1.60 12.87 -3.08
C LEU A 127 1.50 13.35 -4.53
N PHE A 128 1.81 12.48 -5.51
CA PHE A 128 1.65 12.80 -6.92
C PHE A 128 0.21 13.24 -7.24
N LEU A 129 -0.77 12.47 -6.77
CA LEU A 129 -2.18 12.80 -6.97
C LEU A 129 -2.56 14.10 -6.29
N ALA A 130 -2.07 14.39 -5.08
CA ALA A 130 -2.34 15.65 -4.41
C ALA A 130 -1.82 16.85 -5.23
N ALA A 131 -0.61 16.74 -5.78
CA ALA A 131 -0.05 17.78 -6.66
C ALA A 131 -0.89 17.95 -7.94
N GLN A 132 -1.27 16.85 -8.59
CA GLN A 132 -2.00 16.88 -9.85
C GLN A 132 -3.47 17.36 -9.70
N ILE A 133 -4.15 16.90 -8.64
CA ILE A 133 -5.52 17.34 -8.29
C ILE A 133 -5.50 18.81 -7.90
N GLY A 134 -4.52 19.24 -7.09
CA GLY A 134 -4.40 20.64 -6.69
C GLY A 134 -4.31 21.62 -7.86
N ARG A 135 -3.60 21.26 -8.92
CA ARG A 135 -3.49 22.07 -10.14
C ARG A 135 -4.80 22.15 -10.94
N ARG A 136 -5.65 21.15 -10.80
CA ARG A 136 -6.92 21.02 -11.54
C ARG A 136 -8.15 21.35 -10.70
N ALA A 137 -7.93 21.68 -9.44
CA ALA A 137 -9.04 21.88 -8.50
C ALA A 137 -9.99 23.01 -8.88
N THR A 138 -9.49 24.04 -9.61
CA THR A 138 -10.31 25.17 -10.05
C THR A 138 -11.06 24.88 -11.35
N ASP A 139 -10.37 24.32 -12.35
CA ASP A 139 -10.86 24.22 -13.71
C ASP A 139 -11.30 22.80 -14.10
N GLY A 140 -10.97 21.83 -13.25
CA GLY A 140 -11.10 20.41 -13.59
C GLY A 140 -10.02 19.94 -14.57
N GLY A 141 -10.17 18.72 -15.05
CA GLY A 141 -9.28 18.16 -16.07
C GLY A 141 -9.01 16.68 -15.89
N GLU A 142 -8.10 16.17 -16.71
CA GLU A 142 -7.71 14.77 -16.75
C GLU A 142 -6.26 14.59 -16.31
N ILE A 143 -5.98 13.52 -15.57
CA ILE A 143 -4.64 13.05 -15.21
C ILE A 143 -4.47 11.68 -15.87
N VAL A 144 -3.58 11.56 -16.84
CA VAL A 144 -3.24 10.27 -17.44
C VAL A 144 -2.22 9.58 -16.52
N LEU A 145 -2.47 8.31 -16.22
CA LEU A 145 -1.60 7.48 -15.41
C LEU A 145 -0.91 6.42 -16.27
N PRO A 146 0.22 5.86 -15.82
CA PRO A 146 0.83 4.71 -16.48
C PRO A 146 -0.16 3.54 -16.62
N ASP A 147 -0.04 2.79 -17.71
CA ASP A 147 -0.90 1.64 -17.96
C ASP A 147 -0.66 0.52 -16.94
N GLU A 148 -1.76 -0.07 -16.47
CA GLU A 148 -1.74 -1.20 -15.56
C GLU A 148 -3.01 -2.04 -15.78
N GLY A 149 -2.88 -3.18 -16.47
CA GLY A 149 -4.01 -3.97 -16.93
C GLY A 149 -4.94 -3.23 -17.90
N GLY A 150 -4.51 -2.07 -18.38
CA GLY A 150 -5.26 -1.18 -19.27
C GLY A 150 -4.88 0.27 -19.07
N ARG A 151 -5.46 1.14 -19.89
CA ARG A 151 -5.25 2.60 -19.80
C ARG A 151 -6.00 3.16 -18.60
N ARG A 152 -5.32 3.95 -17.79
CA ARG A 152 -5.88 4.56 -16.58
C ARG A 152 -5.86 6.07 -16.68
N ARG A 153 -6.94 6.69 -16.26
CA ARG A 153 -7.04 8.15 -16.14
C ARG A 153 -7.88 8.55 -14.95
N VAL A 154 -7.57 9.70 -14.40
CA VAL A 154 -8.35 10.32 -13.33
C VAL A 154 -9.04 11.54 -13.90
N ILE A 155 -10.34 11.62 -13.71
CA ILE A 155 -11.13 12.80 -14.03
C ILE A 155 -11.26 13.62 -12.76
N VAL A 156 -10.78 14.86 -12.80
CA VAL A 156 -10.92 15.84 -11.72
C VAL A 156 -12.02 16.84 -12.12
N ARG A 157 -13.01 17.03 -11.27
CA ARG A 157 -14.03 18.06 -11.43
C ARG A 157 -13.69 19.26 -10.56
N PRO A 158 -14.10 20.46 -10.96
CA PRO A 158 -13.87 21.66 -10.16
C PRO A 158 -14.38 21.51 -8.73
N LEU A 159 -13.59 21.95 -7.75
CA LEU A 159 -14.01 21.99 -6.36
C LEU A 159 -14.83 23.25 -6.13
N PRO A 160 -16.06 23.12 -5.60
CA PRO A 160 -16.87 24.28 -5.23
C PRO A 160 -16.18 25.15 -4.18
N ALA A 161 -16.37 26.48 -4.27
CA ALA A 161 -15.80 27.42 -3.33
C ALA A 161 -16.24 27.13 -1.88
N GLU A 162 -17.47 26.69 -1.69
CA GLU A 162 -18.04 26.36 -0.37
C GLU A 162 -17.32 25.20 0.32
N ILE A 163 -16.81 24.25 -0.45
CA ILE A 163 -16.02 23.13 0.09
C ILE A 163 -14.64 23.64 0.51
N VAL A 164 -14.02 24.45 -0.34
CA VAL A 164 -12.71 25.05 -0.06
C VAL A 164 -12.78 25.99 1.15
N GLU A 165 -13.81 26.81 1.25
CA GLU A 165 -14.03 27.71 2.40
C GLU A 165 -14.27 26.94 3.69
N ARG A 166 -15.04 25.84 3.62
CA ARG A 166 -15.42 25.07 4.80
C ARG A 166 -14.30 24.19 5.34
N PHE A 167 -13.50 23.58 4.49
CA PHE A 167 -12.51 22.55 4.88
C PHE A 167 -11.05 22.95 4.62
N GLY A 168 -10.82 24.05 3.90
CA GLY A 168 -9.51 24.43 3.39
C GLY A 168 -9.14 23.71 2.10
N PHE A 169 -8.42 24.42 1.22
CA PHE A 169 -8.02 23.90 -0.09
C PHE A 169 -7.15 22.63 0.04
N ARG A 170 -6.12 22.70 0.88
CA ARG A 170 -5.17 21.60 1.10
C ARG A 170 -5.88 20.35 1.65
N THR A 171 -6.68 20.51 2.70
CA THR A 171 -7.44 19.41 3.29
C THR A 171 -8.36 18.74 2.26
N SER A 172 -9.03 19.52 1.42
CA SER A 172 -9.91 19.00 0.38
C SER A 172 -9.12 18.21 -0.67
N VAL A 173 -8.05 18.76 -1.18
CA VAL A 173 -7.22 18.12 -2.22
C VAL A 173 -6.52 16.86 -1.69
N THR A 174 -5.95 16.90 -0.49
CA THR A 174 -5.27 15.74 0.08
C THR A 174 -6.24 14.61 0.44
N ALA A 175 -7.48 14.95 0.87
CA ALA A 175 -8.51 13.93 1.09
C ALA A 175 -8.91 13.21 -0.21
N LEU A 176 -9.06 13.95 -1.32
CA LEU A 176 -9.31 13.37 -2.64
C LEU A 176 -8.14 12.49 -3.10
N ALA A 177 -6.92 12.97 -2.92
CA ALA A 177 -5.71 12.25 -3.31
C ALA A 177 -5.52 10.96 -2.50
N GLN A 178 -5.71 11.01 -1.19
CA GLN A 178 -5.64 9.83 -0.31
C GLN A 178 -6.66 8.76 -0.72
N TRP A 179 -7.91 9.18 -0.88
CA TRP A 179 -8.97 8.26 -1.28
C TRP A 179 -8.69 7.62 -2.63
N LEU A 180 -8.27 8.42 -3.61
CA LEU A 180 -7.99 7.97 -4.96
C LEU A 180 -6.77 7.05 -5.02
N ALA A 181 -5.70 7.35 -4.28
CA ALA A 181 -4.53 6.47 -4.17
C ALA A 181 -4.92 5.10 -3.61
N PHE A 182 -5.83 5.06 -2.63
CA PHE A 182 -6.35 3.79 -2.14
C PHE A 182 -7.22 3.07 -3.18
N GLN A 183 -7.99 3.78 -4.03
CA GLN A 183 -8.67 3.13 -5.16
C GLN A 183 -7.68 2.55 -6.17
N LEU A 184 -6.57 3.24 -6.45
CA LEU A 184 -5.50 2.71 -7.30
C LEU A 184 -4.89 1.42 -6.72
N SER A 185 -4.74 1.33 -5.39
CA SER A 185 -4.24 0.11 -4.76
C SER A 185 -5.20 -1.07 -4.94
N ILE A 186 -6.49 -0.84 -4.83
CA ILE A 186 -7.49 -1.88 -5.09
C ILE A 186 -7.43 -2.35 -6.55
N TRP A 187 -7.27 -1.40 -7.48
CA TRP A 187 -7.09 -1.75 -8.90
C TRP A 187 -5.82 -2.56 -9.14
N HIS A 188 -4.72 -2.21 -8.50
CA HIS A 188 -3.47 -2.96 -8.57
C HIS A 188 -3.70 -4.44 -8.20
N GLU A 189 -4.36 -4.71 -7.08
CA GLU A 189 -4.67 -6.07 -6.65
C GLU A 189 -5.58 -6.81 -7.65
N LEU A 190 -6.59 -6.12 -8.18
CA LEU A 190 -7.48 -6.67 -9.21
C LEU A 190 -6.70 -7.00 -10.49
N ALA A 191 -5.93 -6.06 -11.02
CA ALA A 191 -5.16 -6.25 -12.24
C ALA A 191 -4.15 -7.41 -12.08
N THR A 192 -3.46 -7.46 -10.95
CA THR A 192 -2.50 -8.52 -10.61
C THR A 192 -3.18 -9.88 -10.49
N TRP A 193 -4.36 -9.96 -9.88
CA TRP A 193 -5.13 -11.20 -9.82
C TRP A 193 -5.47 -11.74 -11.22
N PHE A 194 -5.83 -10.87 -12.15
CA PHE A 194 -6.17 -11.22 -13.52
C PHE A 194 -4.96 -11.33 -14.45
N GLY A 195 -3.73 -11.29 -13.91
CA GLY A 195 -2.51 -11.64 -14.63
C GLY A 195 -1.67 -10.46 -15.12
N TRP A 196 -2.02 -9.23 -14.76
CA TRP A 196 -1.09 -8.12 -14.94
C TRP A 196 0.16 -8.33 -14.07
N SER A 197 1.29 -7.86 -14.56
CA SER A 197 2.57 -7.99 -13.86
C SER A 197 3.48 -6.81 -14.19
N SER A 198 4.13 -6.26 -13.18
CA SER A 198 5.12 -5.19 -13.32
C SER A 198 6.38 -5.67 -14.04
N LEU A 199 6.68 -6.98 -13.95
CA LEU A 199 7.82 -7.62 -14.61
C LEU A 199 7.31 -8.56 -15.71
N PRO A 200 7.50 -8.22 -17.00
CA PRO A 200 7.06 -9.09 -18.09
C PRO A 200 7.55 -10.53 -17.96
N GLY A 201 6.63 -11.48 -18.03
CA GLY A 201 6.95 -12.92 -17.94
C GLY A 201 7.09 -13.48 -16.52
N PHE A 202 6.92 -12.66 -15.48
CA PHE A 202 6.91 -13.09 -14.09
C PHE A 202 5.54 -12.79 -13.48
N SER A 203 4.73 -13.84 -13.26
CA SER A 203 3.40 -13.65 -12.67
C SER A 203 3.49 -13.18 -11.21
N GLU A 204 2.82 -12.09 -10.91
CA GLU A 204 2.69 -11.54 -9.54
C GLU A 204 1.40 -11.97 -8.86
N ARG A 205 0.57 -12.81 -9.51
CA ARG A 205 -0.69 -13.30 -8.94
C ARG A 205 -0.54 -13.98 -7.57
N ALA A 206 0.67 -14.51 -7.29
CA ALA A 206 1.00 -15.08 -5.98
C ALA A 206 0.87 -14.07 -4.83
N SER A 207 1.08 -12.78 -5.08
CA SER A 207 0.98 -11.70 -4.10
C SER A 207 -0.34 -10.94 -4.14
N ALA A 208 -1.19 -11.10 -5.17
CA ALA A 208 -2.43 -10.34 -5.26
C ALA A 208 -3.34 -10.52 -4.04
N PHE A 209 -3.78 -9.42 -3.42
CA PHE A 209 -4.55 -9.41 -2.18
C PHE A 209 -3.86 -10.15 -1.03
N SER A 210 -2.55 -10.09 -0.92
CA SER A 210 -1.82 -10.65 0.21
C SER A 210 -2.34 -10.07 1.55
N PRO A 211 -2.21 -10.78 2.69
CA PRO A 211 -2.80 -10.35 3.97
C PRO A 211 -2.42 -8.96 4.44
N GLU A 212 -1.27 -8.45 4.03
CA GLU A 212 -0.68 -7.17 4.46
C GLU A 212 -0.90 -6.02 3.48
N ASP A 213 -1.24 -6.29 2.19
CA ASP A 213 -1.17 -5.30 1.11
C ASP A 213 -2.06 -4.08 1.35
N LEU A 214 -3.36 -4.27 1.46
CA LEU A 214 -4.29 -3.14 1.57
C LEU A 214 -4.12 -2.35 2.87
N TYR A 215 -3.70 -3.01 3.95
CA TYR A 215 -3.39 -2.31 5.20
C TYR A 215 -2.13 -1.44 5.05
N SER A 216 -1.09 -1.97 4.41
CA SER A 216 0.15 -1.24 4.11
C SER A 216 -0.08 -0.08 3.16
N ASN A 217 -0.90 -0.28 2.12
CA ASN A 217 -1.30 0.75 1.17
C ASN A 217 -2.04 1.89 1.87
N MET A 218 -3.00 1.58 2.75
CA MET A 218 -3.71 2.59 3.53
C MET A 218 -2.76 3.36 4.44
N LEU A 219 -1.81 2.71 5.10
CA LEU A 219 -0.78 3.37 5.91
C LEU A 219 -0.02 4.40 5.08
N GLY A 220 0.48 4.02 3.90
CA GLY A 220 1.19 4.92 2.99
C GLY A 220 0.37 6.16 2.64
N THR A 221 -0.89 5.98 2.25
CA THR A 221 -1.77 7.13 1.92
C THR A 221 -1.99 8.06 3.09
N LYS A 222 -2.03 7.55 4.33
CA LYS A 222 -2.18 8.37 5.54
C LYS A 222 -0.91 9.17 5.86
N LEU A 223 0.27 8.60 5.66
CA LEU A 223 1.53 9.31 5.87
C LEU A 223 1.60 10.56 4.96
N MET A 224 1.13 10.47 3.73
CA MET A 224 1.08 11.62 2.81
C MET A 224 0.27 12.78 3.41
N LEU A 225 -0.87 12.53 4.05
CA LEU A 225 -1.68 13.59 4.65
C LEU A 225 -0.85 14.45 5.60
N ALA A 226 -0.11 13.79 6.50
CA ALA A 226 0.71 14.49 7.49
C ALA A 226 1.88 15.22 6.82
N ILE A 227 2.58 14.60 5.90
CA ILE A 227 3.73 15.16 5.20
C ILE A 227 3.35 16.44 4.45
N VAL A 228 2.22 16.43 3.75
CA VAL A 228 1.73 17.61 3.04
C VAL A 228 1.28 18.70 4.03
N HIS A 229 0.57 18.33 5.10
CA HIS A 229 0.12 19.29 6.11
C HIS A 229 1.28 19.93 6.89
N GLN A 230 2.40 19.26 7.04
CA GLN A 230 3.62 19.80 7.68
C GLN A 230 4.56 20.54 6.71
N TYR A 231 4.14 20.81 5.46
CA TYR A 231 4.99 21.43 4.43
C TYR A 231 6.27 20.66 4.11
N ALA A 232 6.28 19.39 4.43
CA ALA A 232 7.46 18.55 4.25
C ALA A 232 7.57 17.95 2.84
N ALA A 233 6.86 18.51 1.85
CA ALA A 233 6.92 18.13 0.44
C ALA A 233 7.41 19.27 -0.45
N SER A 234 8.15 20.24 0.08
CA SER A 234 8.63 21.41 -0.67
C SER A 234 9.81 21.10 -1.59
N SER A 235 10.51 20.00 -1.39
CA SER A 235 11.54 19.49 -2.29
C SER A 235 11.65 17.97 -2.11
N GLU A 236 12.17 17.26 -3.11
CA GLU A 236 12.37 15.81 -3.06
C GLU A 236 13.18 15.38 -1.85
N SER A 237 14.28 16.04 -1.56
CA SER A 237 15.13 15.71 -0.41
C SER A 237 14.45 15.92 0.95
N ILE A 238 13.61 16.94 1.08
CA ILE A 238 12.80 17.17 2.29
C ILE A 238 11.72 16.10 2.38
N TYR A 239 11.06 15.80 1.28
CA TYR A 239 10.04 14.78 1.21
C TYR A 239 10.58 13.40 1.59
N ASN A 240 11.68 12.96 0.99
CA ASN A 240 12.28 11.67 1.30
C ASN A 240 12.59 11.52 2.81
N ARG A 241 13.19 12.55 3.42
CA ARG A 241 13.43 12.54 4.88
C ARG A 241 12.15 12.56 5.71
N ALA A 242 11.11 13.24 5.23
CA ALA A 242 9.82 13.26 5.91
C ALA A 242 9.14 11.88 5.86
N VAL A 243 9.17 11.21 4.71
CA VAL A 243 8.66 9.84 4.61
C VAL A 243 9.39 8.93 5.59
N ASP A 244 10.73 8.97 5.62
CA ASP A 244 11.51 8.17 6.58
C ASP A 244 11.12 8.44 8.03
N GLY A 245 11.02 9.71 8.40
CA GLY A 245 10.68 10.12 9.77
C GLY A 245 9.27 9.66 10.17
N TRP A 246 8.28 9.90 9.32
CA TRP A 246 6.89 9.50 9.55
C TRP A 246 6.71 8.00 9.55
N PHE A 247 7.31 7.30 8.59
CA PHE A 247 7.20 5.86 8.50
C PHE A 247 7.86 5.15 9.68
N LYS A 248 9.08 5.54 10.03
CA LYS A 248 9.76 5.01 11.22
C LYS A 248 8.91 5.19 12.47
N ARG A 249 8.35 6.38 12.69
CA ARG A 249 7.53 6.65 13.86
C ARG A 249 6.20 5.88 13.84
N ALA A 250 5.61 5.69 12.66
CA ALA A 250 4.42 4.86 12.51
C ALA A 250 4.71 3.39 12.84
N LEU A 251 5.85 2.85 12.39
CA LEU A 251 6.26 1.50 12.77
C LEU A 251 6.50 1.39 14.29
N GLU A 252 7.15 2.36 14.92
CA GLU A 252 7.35 2.39 16.39
C GLU A 252 6.00 2.35 17.13
N LEU A 253 4.98 3.06 16.63
CA LEU A 253 3.63 3.03 17.19
C LEU A 253 2.95 1.65 17.02
N LEU A 254 3.16 1.01 15.88
CA LEU A 254 2.63 -0.32 15.60
C LEU A 254 3.37 -1.42 16.39
N GLY A 255 4.53 -1.12 16.99
CA GLY A 255 5.33 -2.05 17.78
C GLY A 255 6.05 -3.08 16.92
N PRO A 256 7.11 -2.71 16.16
CA PRO A 256 7.83 -3.64 15.34
C PRO A 256 8.59 -4.64 16.19
N VAL A 257 8.59 -5.90 15.79
CA VAL A 257 9.39 -6.93 16.46
C VAL A 257 10.73 -7.13 15.75
N PRO A 258 11.74 -7.69 16.43
CA PRO A 258 13.00 -8.07 15.79
C PRO A 258 12.77 -9.03 14.61
N ARG A 259 13.55 -8.90 13.54
CA ARG A 259 13.47 -9.72 12.34
C ARG A 259 13.38 -11.23 12.62
N GLY A 260 14.18 -11.73 13.58
CA GLY A 260 14.15 -13.13 13.97
C GLY A 260 12.78 -13.58 14.43
N LEU A 261 12.14 -12.82 15.30
CA LEU A 261 10.80 -13.10 15.79
C LEU A 261 9.74 -12.97 14.67
N GLY A 262 9.87 -11.97 13.79
CA GLY A 262 9.02 -11.86 12.59
C GLY A 262 9.13 -13.09 11.68
N ASN A 263 10.33 -13.63 11.49
CA ASN A 263 10.54 -14.89 10.77
C ASN A 263 9.87 -16.09 11.48
N ASP A 264 9.96 -16.19 12.79
CA ASP A 264 9.36 -17.28 13.55
C ASP A 264 7.83 -17.22 13.47
N VAL A 265 7.24 -16.02 13.53
CA VAL A 265 5.80 -15.82 13.29
C VAL A 265 5.44 -16.27 11.87
N THR A 266 6.19 -15.86 10.86
CA THR A 266 5.91 -16.22 9.46
C THR A 266 6.01 -17.73 9.25
N ARG A 267 7.01 -18.39 9.84
CA ARG A 267 7.14 -19.87 9.80
C ARG A 267 6.01 -20.59 10.49
N ALA A 268 5.50 -20.04 11.59
CA ALA A 268 4.35 -20.61 12.28
C ALA A 268 3.05 -20.54 11.46
N LEU A 269 3.00 -19.66 10.47
CA LEU A 269 1.89 -19.50 9.52
C LEU A 269 2.04 -20.36 8.26
N ASP A 270 3.10 -21.16 8.14
CA ASP A 270 3.24 -22.14 7.05
C ASP A 270 2.13 -23.19 7.11
N GLY A 271 1.56 -23.51 5.96
CA GLY A 271 0.37 -24.38 5.87
C GLY A 271 -0.95 -23.68 6.27
N LEU A 272 -0.90 -22.41 6.68
CA LEU A 272 -2.10 -21.62 6.97
C LEU A 272 -2.24 -20.39 6.04
N TRP A 273 -1.29 -19.46 6.08
CA TRP A 273 -1.32 -18.26 5.24
C TRP A 273 -0.53 -18.41 3.96
N TRP A 274 0.47 -19.26 3.97
CA TRP A 274 1.33 -19.56 2.83
C TRP A 274 1.79 -21.04 2.87
N ASP A 275 2.42 -21.50 1.79
CA ASP A 275 2.88 -22.89 1.63
C ASP A 275 4.37 -22.89 1.27
N ALA A 276 5.23 -23.22 2.25
CA ALA A 276 6.68 -23.28 2.08
C ALA A 276 7.15 -24.35 1.08
N THR A 277 6.30 -25.29 0.69
CA THR A 277 6.63 -26.29 -0.33
C THR A 277 6.61 -25.71 -1.74
N ARG A 278 5.89 -24.61 -1.93
CA ARG A 278 5.73 -23.93 -3.22
C ARG A 278 6.88 -22.97 -3.51
N ARG A 279 6.89 -22.47 -4.73
CA ARG A 279 7.92 -21.58 -5.26
C ARG A 279 7.26 -20.45 -6.04
N LEU A 280 7.82 -19.26 -5.99
CA LEU A 280 7.42 -18.19 -6.90
C LEU A 280 7.66 -18.63 -8.36
N PRO A 281 6.76 -18.31 -9.26
CA PRO A 281 5.53 -17.52 -9.14
C PRO A 281 4.24 -18.35 -8.98
N ASP A 282 4.25 -19.48 -8.27
CA ASP A 282 3.05 -20.31 -8.07
C ASP A 282 1.94 -19.48 -7.35
N PRO A 283 0.76 -19.28 -7.97
CA PRO A 283 -0.32 -18.49 -7.38
C PRO A 283 -0.87 -19.08 -6.08
N LYS A 284 -0.63 -20.37 -5.82
CA LYS A 284 -1.00 -21.05 -4.59
C LYS A 284 0.04 -20.95 -3.47
N LEU A 285 1.09 -20.15 -3.65
CA LEU A 285 2.08 -19.90 -2.61
C LEU A 285 1.43 -19.23 -1.39
N VAL A 286 0.64 -18.19 -1.61
CA VAL A 286 -0.12 -17.50 -0.57
C VAL A 286 -1.53 -18.08 -0.51
N GLN A 287 -1.92 -18.60 0.67
CA GLN A 287 -3.14 -19.36 0.91
C GLN A 287 -4.27 -18.49 1.48
N ARG A 288 -3.94 -17.29 1.96
CA ARG A 288 -4.90 -16.35 2.54
C ARG A 288 -4.85 -15.03 1.78
N ARG A 289 -6.03 -14.43 1.60
CA ARG A 289 -6.20 -13.21 0.80
C ARG A 289 -7.08 -12.22 1.54
N TYR A 290 -6.66 -10.97 1.55
CA TYR A 290 -7.35 -9.89 2.22
C TYR A 290 -8.23 -9.10 1.23
N PHE A 291 -9.55 -9.24 1.33
CA PHE A 291 -10.53 -8.65 0.41
C PHE A 291 -11.34 -7.50 1.02
N GLU A 292 -10.96 -6.99 2.16
CA GLU A 292 -11.66 -5.87 2.79
C GLU A 292 -11.17 -4.55 2.18
N ILE A 293 -11.94 -4.02 1.25
CA ILE A 293 -11.65 -2.76 0.53
C ILE A 293 -12.45 -1.56 1.06
N GLY A 294 -13.27 -1.78 2.09
CA GLY A 294 -14.16 -0.76 2.68
C GLY A 294 -13.47 0.10 3.75
N ASP A 295 -14.28 0.70 4.59
CA ASP A 295 -13.88 1.49 5.75
C ASP A 295 -14.59 0.92 6.98
N PRO A 296 -13.91 0.49 8.02
CA PRO A 296 -12.46 0.60 8.29
C PRO A 296 -11.60 -0.52 7.67
N ILE A 297 -10.30 -0.26 7.53
CA ILE A 297 -9.29 -1.27 7.18
C ILE A 297 -8.63 -1.79 8.45
N ARG A 298 -8.69 -3.09 8.66
CA ARG A 298 -8.15 -3.78 9.85
C ARG A 298 -6.92 -4.60 9.49
N PRO A 299 -5.88 -4.60 10.33
CA PRO A 299 -4.75 -5.50 10.09
C PRO A 299 -5.12 -6.94 10.44
N TRP A 300 -4.52 -7.89 9.77
CA TRP A 300 -4.53 -9.28 10.22
C TRP A 300 -3.33 -9.54 11.12
N LEU A 301 -3.60 -9.89 12.36
CA LEU A 301 -2.59 -10.37 13.29
C LEU A 301 -2.47 -11.89 13.19
N ALA A 302 -1.27 -12.42 13.41
CA ALA A 302 -1.08 -13.87 13.47
C ALA A 302 -1.95 -14.48 14.57
N PRO A 303 -2.79 -15.49 14.27
CA PRO A 303 -3.69 -16.09 15.25
C PRO A 303 -2.91 -16.82 16.35
N ASP A 304 -3.15 -16.46 17.61
CA ASP A 304 -2.44 -17.08 18.78
C ASP A 304 -2.58 -18.60 18.83
N SER A 305 -3.72 -19.13 18.38
CA SER A 305 -3.99 -20.57 18.30
C SER A 305 -3.05 -21.33 17.35
N ARG A 306 -2.34 -20.61 16.47
CA ARG A 306 -1.41 -21.18 15.48
C ARG A 306 0.04 -20.98 15.87
N LEU A 307 0.31 -20.07 16.80
CA LEU A 307 1.68 -19.80 17.24
C LEU A 307 2.14 -20.85 18.25
N PRO A 308 3.35 -21.42 18.08
CA PRO A 308 4.00 -22.19 19.13
C PRO A 308 4.10 -21.38 20.44
N GLU A 309 4.05 -22.03 21.58
CA GLU A 309 4.13 -21.36 22.89
C GLU A 309 5.35 -20.45 23.02
N SER A 310 6.50 -20.89 22.51
CA SER A 310 7.74 -20.10 22.53
C SER A 310 7.64 -18.81 21.71
N VAL A 311 6.97 -18.86 20.56
CA VAL A 311 6.77 -17.69 19.70
C VAL A 311 5.76 -16.74 20.31
N ARG A 312 4.66 -17.28 20.87
CA ARG A 312 3.64 -16.48 21.56
C ARG A 312 4.23 -15.75 22.77
N SER A 313 4.96 -16.47 23.64
CA SER A 313 5.63 -15.86 24.80
C SER A 313 6.66 -14.79 24.39
N ALA A 314 7.41 -15.02 23.32
CA ALA A 314 8.34 -14.03 22.78
C ALA A 314 7.63 -12.78 22.22
N LEU A 315 6.48 -12.97 21.55
CA LEU A 315 5.65 -11.85 21.09
C LEU A 315 5.07 -11.06 22.26
N ASP A 316 4.52 -11.73 23.28
CA ASP A 316 3.96 -11.07 24.46
C ASP A 316 5.03 -10.23 25.18
N ALA A 317 6.25 -10.77 25.29
CA ALA A 317 7.39 -10.03 25.84
C ALA A 317 7.80 -8.83 24.97
N ALA A 318 7.88 -9.01 23.66
CA ALA A 318 8.26 -7.95 22.73
C ALA A 318 7.21 -6.84 22.63
N CYS A 319 5.92 -7.19 22.70
CA CYS A 319 4.79 -6.29 22.57
C CYS A 319 4.38 -5.62 23.90
N GLY A 320 4.97 -6.02 25.04
CA GLY A 320 4.62 -5.46 26.36
C GLY A 320 3.14 -5.68 26.71
N GLY A 321 2.49 -6.71 26.17
CA GLY A 321 1.08 -7.02 26.37
C GLY A 321 0.11 -6.18 25.51
N ASP A 322 0.58 -5.21 24.74
CA ASP A 322 -0.27 -4.40 23.85
C ASP A 322 -0.26 -4.96 22.43
N ARG A 323 -1.27 -5.74 22.13
CA ARG A 323 -1.52 -6.30 20.79
C ARG A 323 -2.88 -5.88 20.24
N ALA A 324 -3.46 -4.82 20.80
CA ALA A 324 -4.71 -4.26 20.26
C ALA A 324 -4.48 -3.70 18.84
N PRO A 325 -5.21 -4.20 17.82
CA PRO A 325 -4.96 -3.79 16.45
C PRO A 325 -5.24 -2.30 16.23
N VAL A 326 -4.35 -1.62 15.53
CA VAL A 326 -4.59 -0.26 15.04
C VAL A 326 -5.44 -0.36 13.78
N VAL A 327 -6.64 0.19 13.85
CA VAL A 327 -7.62 0.14 12.76
C VAL A 327 -7.60 1.47 12.01
N PHE A 328 -7.37 1.43 10.70
CA PHE A 328 -7.40 2.63 9.88
C PHE A 328 -8.83 2.93 9.43
N THR A 329 -9.25 4.16 9.69
CA THR A 329 -10.53 4.68 9.20
C THR A 329 -10.28 5.78 8.17
N ASN A 330 -11.10 5.81 7.13
CA ASN A 330 -11.05 6.87 6.13
C ASN A 330 -11.87 8.10 6.59
N ARG A 331 -11.63 8.56 7.85
CA ARG A 331 -12.29 9.74 8.43
C ARG A 331 -11.75 11.07 7.89
N SER A 332 -10.74 11.04 7.03
CA SER A 332 -10.29 12.23 6.30
C SER A 332 -11.32 12.76 5.32
N ARG A 333 -12.45 12.06 5.15
CA ARG A 333 -13.59 12.58 4.37
C ARG A 333 -14.16 13.82 5.05
N PRO A 334 -14.20 14.97 4.35
CA PRO A 334 -14.97 16.11 4.83
C PRO A 334 -16.42 15.67 5.04
N ARG A 335 -16.99 15.93 6.22
CA ARG A 335 -18.37 15.49 6.53
C ARG A 335 -19.35 16.07 5.50
N GLY A 336 -20.17 15.20 4.90
CA GLY A 336 -21.17 15.57 3.90
C GLY A 336 -20.61 15.77 2.48
N VAL A 337 -19.38 15.34 2.22
CA VAL A 337 -18.77 15.38 0.88
C VAL A 337 -18.57 13.95 0.36
N THR A 338 -19.09 13.67 -0.81
CA THR A 338 -18.83 12.43 -1.54
C THR A 338 -17.63 12.66 -2.45
N LEU A 339 -16.49 12.02 -2.13
CA LEU A 339 -15.23 12.30 -2.84
C LEU A 339 -15.30 11.91 -4.33
N SER A 340 -16.06 10.88 -4.68
CA SER A 340 -16.31 10.46 -6.07
C SER A 340 -17.07 11.49 -6.90
N ASP A 341 -17.68 12.50 -6.28
CA ASP A 341 -18.32 13.59 -7.02
C ASP A 341 -17.28 14.52 -7.65
N TYR A 342 -16.05 14.55 -7.12
CA TYR A 342 -14.98 15.47 -7.54
C TYR A 342 -13.80 14.78 -8.22
N VAL A 343 -13.57 13.51 -7.95
CA VAL A 343 -12.56 12.70 -8.64
C VAL A 343 -13.12 11.33 -8.98
N SER A 344 -12.77 10.82 -10.15
CA SER A 344 -13.10 9.45 -10.55
C SER A 344 -11.92 8.81 -11.29
N LEU A 345 -11.67 7.53 -10.97
CA LEU A 345 -10.74 6.71 -11.70
C LEU A 345 -11.50 6.03 -12.83
N GLU A 346 -11.04 6.20 -14.05
CA GLU A 346 -11.55 5.52 -15.23
C GLU A 346 -10.47 4.59 -15.79
N ILE A 347 -10.86 3.37 -16.11
CA ILE A 347 -9.97 2.34 -16.63
C ILE A 347 -10.59 1.78 -17.91
N GLU A 348 -9.77 1.68 -18.94
CA GLU A 348 -10.11 0.95 -20.15
C GLU A 348 -9.20 -0.28 -20.24
N VAL A 349 -9.72 -1.44 -19.83
CA VAL A 349 -8.94 -2.68 -19.75
C VAL A 349 -8.36 -3.07 -21.09
N ASP A 350 -7.16 -3.63 -21.06
CA ASP A 350 -6.46 -4.09 -22.26
C ASP A 350 -7.11 -5.36 -22.85
N ASP A 351 -6.61 -5.80 -24.02
CA ASP A 351 -7.15 -6.96 -24.70
C ASP A 351 -6.98 -8.27 -23.92
N ALA A 352 -5.95 -8.38 -23.09
CA ALA A 352 -5.69 -9.57 -22.30
C ALA A 352 -6.69 -9.73 -21.16
N LEU A 353 -6.99 -8.65 -20.46
CA LEU A 353 -8.01 -8.62 -19.40
C LEU A 353 -9.41 -8.71 -20.01
N ALA A 354 -9.69 -8.00 -21.10
CA ALA A 354 -11.01 -7.95 -21.73
C ALA A 354 -11.54 -9.32 -22.22
N GLN A 355 -10.66 -10.30 -22.42
CA GLN A 355 -11.03 -11.67 -22.79
C GLN A 355 -11.37 -12.56 -21.59
N GLN A 356 -11.12 -12.09 -20.36
CA GLN A 356 -11.36 -12.85 -19.15
C GLN A 356 -12.68 -12.42 -18.48
N GLU A 357 -13.38 -13.37 -17.86
CA GLU A 357 -14.48 -13.02 -16.97
C GLU A 357 -13.92 -12.41 -15.66
N PRO A 358 -14.53 -11.35 -15.14
CA PRO A 358 -15.84 -10.77 -15.52
C PRO A 358 -15.78 -9.68 -16.61
N PHE A 359 -14.63 -9.32 -17.15
CA PHE A 359 -14.49 -8.18 -18.07
C PHE A 359 -15.14 -8.47 -19.43
N ALA A 360 -15.10 -9.73 -19.89
CA ALA A 360 -15.72 -10.13 -21.16
C ALA A 360 -17.23 -9.85 -21.21
N SER A 361 -17.91 -10.01 -20.07
CA SER A 361 -19.35 -9.76 -19.96
C SER A 361 -19.71 -8.34 -19.59
N ARG A 362 -18.83 -7.59 -18.88
CA ARG A 362 -19.09 -6.22 -18.40
C ARG A 362 -18.71 -5.13 -19.40
N GLY A 363 -17.81 -5.43 -20.32
CA GLY A 363 -17.21 -4.44 -21.21
C GLY A 363 -15.89 -3.88 -20.67
N ARG A 364 -15.23 -3.04 -21.48
CA ARG A 364 -13.86 -2.59 -21.24
C ARG A 364 -13.72 -1.39 -20.32
N ARG A 365 -14.78 -0.63 -20.08
CA ARG A 365 -14.72 0.61 -19.29
C ARG A 365 -15.21 0.36 -17.89
N LEU A 366 -14.38 0.68 -16.95
CA LEU A 366 -14.60 0.52 -15.51
C LEU A 366 -14.33 1.83 -14.78
N THR A 367 -14.92 1.93 -13.61
CA THR A 367 -14.63 2.97 -12.63
C THR A 367 -14.39 2.32 -11.26
N GLN A 368 -13.93 3.09 -10.29
CA GLN A 368 -13.79 2.58 -8.91
C GLN A 368 -15.12 2.08 -8.29
N SER A 369 -16.27 2.47 -8.83
CA SER A 369 -17.58 1.98 -8.36
C SER A 369 -17.83 0.52 -8.71
N ASP A 370 -17.09 -0.04 -9.67
CA ASP A 370 -17.17 -1.45 -10.08
C ASP A 370 -16.31 -2.37 -9.18
N PHE A 371 -15.38 -1.80 -8.40
CA PHE A 371 -14.41 -2.58 -7.63
C PHE A 371 -15.04 -3.52 -6.58
N PRO A 372 -16.08 -3.11 -5.82
CA PRO A 372 -16.68 -4.04 -4.87
C PRO A 372 -17.22 -5.33 -5.50
N GLU A 373 -17.79 -5.22 -6.69
CA GLU A 373 -18.31 -6.38 -7.41
C GLU A 373 -17.17 -7.22 -8.01
N LEU A 374 -16.13 -6.58 -8.57
CA LEU A 374 -14.94 -7.27 -9.07
C LEU A 374 -14.21 -8.02 -7.95
N VAL A 375 -14.05 -7.40 -6.78
CA VAL A 375 -13.47 -8.06 -5.59
C VAL A 375 -14.33 -9.24 -5.12
N ALA A 376 -15.66 -9.14 -5.21
CA ALA A 376 -16.53 -10.28 -4.90
C ALA A 376 -16.29 -11.46 -5.85
N VAL A 377 -16.13 -11.20 -7.15
CA VAL A 377 -15.77 -12.22 -8.14
C VAL A 377 -14.42 -12.86 -7.82
N VAL A 378 -13.39 -12.04 -7.55
CA VAL A 378 -12.06 -12.52 -7.16
C VAL A 378 -12.12 -13.37 -5.89
N ARG A 379 -12.90 -12.96 -4.90
CA ARG A 379 -13.10 -13.71 -3.64
C ARG A 379 -13.68 -15.09 -3.92
N GLU A 380 -14.68 -15.22 -4.78
CA GLU A 380 -15.27 -16.52 -5.14
C GLU A 380 -14.29 -17.38 -5.93
N GLN A 381 -13.53 -16.80 -6.87
CA GLN A 381 -12.46 -17.53 -7.58
C GLN A 381 -11.40 -18.04 -6.60
N ALA A 382 -10.98 -17.18 -5.66
CA ALA A 382 -10.02 -17.54 -4.63
C ALA A 382 -10.54 -18.66 -3.70
N ARG A 383 -11.82 -18.62 -3.30
CA ARG A 383 -12.45 -19.69 -2.53
C ARG A 383 -12.49 -21.02 -3.27
N ALA A 384 -12.77 -20.98 -4.55
CA ALA A 384 -12.78 -22.17 -5.40
C ALA A 384 -11.37 -22.77 -5.56
N GLU A 385 -10.33 -21.92 -5.63
CA GLU A 385 -8.94 -22.32 -5.90
C GLU A 385 -8.17 -22.70 -4.63
N LEU A 386 -8.35 -21.96 -3.54
CA LEU A 386 -7.57 -22.03 -2.30
C LEU A 386 -8.39 -22.53 -1.09
N GLY A 387 -9.71 -22.66 -1.26
CA GLY A 387 -10.60 -23.17 -0.22
C GLY A 387 -11.43 -22.09 0.50
N PRO A 388 -12.46 -22.52 1.25
CA PRO A 388 -13.51 -21.63 1.77
C PRO A 388 -13.04 -20.67 2.90
N ARG A 389 -11.83 -20.85 3.42
CA ARG A 389 -11.25 -19.98 4.47
C ARG A 389 -10.23 -18.98 3.93
N VAL A 390 -10.13 -18.83 2.61
CA VAL A 390 -9.13 -17.97 1.98
C VAL A 390 -9.16 -16.52 2.49
N ASP A 391 -10.32 -16.03 2.88
CA ASP A 391 -10.58 -14.66 3.33
C ASP A 391 -10.70 -14.52 4.87
N ARG A 392 -10.07 -15.43 5.62
CA ARG A 392 -10.04 -15.41 7.09
C ARG A 392 -8.62 -15.59 7.61
N PRO A 393 -8.23 -14.89 8.70
CA PRO A 393 -6.89 -15.03 9.27
C PRO A 393 -6.64 -16.35 10.00
N ASP A 394 -7.70 -17.05 10.44
CA ASP A 394 -7.67 -18.27 11.25
C ASP A 394 -7.87 -19.58 10.47
#